data_a7a78b1078ff3bb8b3ca91c6aab19f46
#
_entry.id   a7a78b1078ff3bb8b3ca91c6aab19f46
#
_cell.length_a   1.000
_cell.length_b   1.000
_cell.length_c   1.000
_cell.angle_alpha   90.00
_cell.angle_beta   90.00
_cell.angle_gamma   90.00
#
_symmetry.space_group_name_H-M   'P 1'
#
loop_
_entity.id
_entity.type
_entity.pdbx_description
1 polymer ?
#
loop_
_entity_poly.entity_id
_entity_poly.type
_entity_poly.pdbx_seq_one_letter_code
_entity_poly.pdbx_strand_id
1 'polypeptide(L)'
;MNSIYNFTAFLMLILLVSCSKNTDTEETNNSSDVGDEQVPEVYNKIYAASKIYMDGEYVVVEVSGAPDHKSPYYASNHELYEAYSGSNQDYKKNPNSISSFDFVFKIPSNPKEASSKTPTPLGSIGVALNGVSFFNQYAGPNNQPLTNEINSFDQYGGHPTGQKVYHYHLEPYYLTTKQGDDALLGFLLDGFPVYGPVENGERVTNSDLDEYHGHSHQTDDYPDGIYHYHITDADPYINGNGYFGTPGTVTQ
;
A
#
# COMPACT_ATOMS: atom_id res chain seq x y z
N MET A 1 69.22 -1.19 53.13
CA MET A 1 69.40 -0.19 54.21
C MET A 1 68.11 0.53 54.43
N ASN A 2 67.56 0.35 55.65
CA ASN A 2 66.54 1.16 56.37
C ASN A 2 65.19 1.46 55.64
N SER A 3 64.12 0.77 55.95
CA SER A 3 63.27 0.83 57.17
C SER A 3 62.79 2.25 57.48
N ILE A 4 61.44 2.46 57.44
CA ILE A 4 60.68 2.89 58.63
C ILE A 4 59.16 2.73 58.34
N TYR A 5 58.52 2.02 59.23
CA TYR A 5 57.05 1.89 59.44
C TYR A 5 56.45 3.20 59.95
N ASN A 6 55.19 3.48 59.60
CA ASN A 6 54.32 4.16 60.54
C ASN A 6 52.87 3.64 60.42
N PHE A 7 52.44 3.11 61.50
CA PHE A 7 51.15 2.66 61.95
C PHE A 7 50.35 3.89 62.40
N THR A 8 49.09 4.05 61.98
CA THR A 8 48.14 4.85 62.72
C THR A 8 46.75 4.21 62.69
N ALA A 9 46.26 4.02 63.94
CA ALA A 9 45.08 3.28 64.31
C ALA A 9 43.82 3.99 64.00
N PHE A 10 42.85 3.26 63.58
CA PHE A 10 41.54 2.88 64.15
C PHE A 10 40.73 3.95 64.92
N LEU A 11 39.57 4.24 64.39
CA LEU A 11 38.39 4.52 65.21
C LEU A 11 37.10 4.00 64.56
N MET A 12 36.55 2.96 65.18
CA MET A 12 35.32 2.28 64.81
C MET A 12 34.16 3.02 65.49
N LEU A 13 33.21 3.55 64.70
CA LEU A 13 31.97 4.11 65.24
C LEU A 13 30.79 3.25 64.82
N ILE A 14 30.26 2.50 65.74
CA ILE A 14 29.04 1.71 65.58
C ILE A 14 27.88 2.63 65.78
N LEU A 15 27.06 2.81 64.76
CA LEU A 15 25.72 3.40 64.88
C LEU A 15 24.69 2.33 64.59
N LEU A 16 23.97 1.97 65.62
CA LEU A 16 22.71 1.19 65.54
C LEU A 16 21.62 2.07 64.98
N VAL A 17 21.05 1.69 63.86
CA VAL A 17 19.78 2.29 63.38
C VAL A 17 18.73 1.20 63.26
N SER A 18 17.67 1.52 63.93
CA SER A 18 16.40 0.81 64.14
C SER A 18 15.70 0.42 62.84
N CYS A 19 15.22 -0.84 62.77
CA CYS A 19 14.26 -1.28 61.78
C CYS A 19 12.93 -0.51 61.89
N SER A 20 12.57 0.12 60.77
CA SER A 20 11.16 0.46 60.47
C SER A 20 10.80 -0.32 59.19
N LYS A 21 9.81 -1.24 59.31
CA LYS A 21 9.19 -1.94 58.23
C LYS A 21 8.27 -0.95 57.49
N ASN A 22 8.66 -0.49 56.32
CA ASN A 22 7.72 0.01 55.32
C ASN A 22 7.49 -1.10 54.28
N THR A 23 6.26 -1.56 54.20
CA THR A 23 5.72 -2.37 53.11
C THR A 23 5.50 -1.45 51.93
N ASP A 24 6.48 -1.23 51.09
CA ASP A 24 6.31 -0.64 49.78
C ASP A 24 5.84 -1.75 48.83
N THR A 25 4.59 -1.68 48.46
CA THR A 25 4.00 -2.41 47.36
C THR A 25 4.66 -1.88 46.10
N GLU A 26 5.58 -2.63 45.51
CA GLU A 26 6.04 -2.36 44.16
C GLU A 26 4.86 -2.57 43.20
N GLU A 27 4.24 -1.46 42.80
CA GLU A 27 3.45 -1.42 41.59
C GLU A 27 4.44 -1.64 40.42
N THR A 28 4.48 -2.86 39.93
CA THR A 28 5.08 -3.15 38.62
C THR A 28 4.23 -2.41 37.58
N ASN A 29 4.63 -1.19 37.26
CA ASN A 29 4.23 -0.52 36.05
C ASN A 29 4.80 -1.34 34.88
N ASN A 30 4.01 -2.30 34.45
CA ASN A 30 4.17 -2.95 33.17
C ASN A 30 3.64 -1.97 32.11
N SER A 31 4.37 -0.87 31.90
CA SER A 31 4.23 -0.13 30.66
C SER A 31 4.78 -1.05 29.58
N SER A 32 3.90 -1.81 28.93
CA SER A 32 4.17 -2.29 27.59
C SER A 32 4.52 -1.03 26.79
N ASP A 33 5.81 -0.88 26.52
CA ASP A 33 6.34 0.04 25.51
C ASP A 33 5.75 -0.45 24.18
N VAL A 34 4.55 0.01 23.84
CA VAL A 34 4.00 -0.04 22.50
C VAL A 34 4.84 1.01 21.79
N GLY A 35 5.98 0.56 21.26
CA GLY A 35 6.79 1.39 20.38
C GLY A 35 5.84 2.04 19.39
N ASP A 36 5.93 3.34 19.27
CA ASP A 36 5.21 4.13 18.27
C ASP A 36 5.63 3.56 16.91
N GLU A 37 4.86 2.60 16.39
CA GLU A 37 5.20 1.87 15.16
C GLU A 37 5.09 2.89 14.02
N GLN A 38 6.24 3.21 13.44
CA GLN A 38 6.35 4.28 12.46
C GLN A 38 5.82 3.77 11.12
N VAL A 39 5.07 4.60 10.40
CA VAL A 39 4.63 4.27 9.03
C VAL A 39 5.86 3.88 8.18
N PRO A 40 5.88 2.70 7.53
CA PRO A 40 6.95 2.34 6.62
C PRO A 40 7.13 3.41 5.54
N GLU A 41 8.37 3.85 5.32
CA GLU A 41 8.69 5.01 4.48
C GLU A 41 8.11 4.91 3.06
N VAL A 42 8.04 3.70 2.53
CA VAL A 42 7.51 3.43 1.19
C VAL A 42 6.07 3.91 0.97
N TYR A 43 5.24 3.92 2.03
CA TYR A 43 3.86 4.41 1.94
C TYR A 43 3.76 5.92 1.75
N ASN A 44 4.82 6.69 2.11
CA ASN A 44 4.87 8.12 1.84
C ASN A 44 4.94 8.45 0.34
N LYS A 45 5.20 7.45 -0.50
CA LYS A 45 5.11 7.58 -1.96
C LYS A 45 3.67 7.72 -2.47
N ILE A 46 2.65 7.40 -1.66
CA ILE A 46 1.23 7.67 -2.00
C ILE A 46 0.98 9.18 -1.86
N TYR A 47 1.41 9.92 -2.86
CA TYR A 47 1.47 11.38 -2.82
C TYR A 47 0.11 12.08 -2.81
N ALA A 48 -0.97 11.39 -3.19
CA ALA A 48 -2.33 11.92 -3.15
C ALA A 48 -3.06 11.62 -1.82
N ALA A 49 -2.39 10.97 -0.87
CA ALA A 49 -2.98 10.74 0.45
C ALA A 49 -3.16 12.07 1.20
N SER A 50 -4.35 12.28 1.73
CA SER A 50 -4.63 13.38 2.66
C SER A 50 -4.05 13.08 4.06
N LYS A 51 -3.92 11.77 4.40
CA LYS A 51 -3.37 11.30 5.65
C LYS A 51 -2.83 9.89 5.52
N ILE A 52 -1.69 9.62 6.18
CA ILE A 52 -1.11 8.28 6.35
C ILE A 52 -0.69 8.14 7.81
N TYR A 53 -1.11 7.06 8.48
CA TYR A 53 -0.78 6.81 9.89
C TYR A 53 -0.88 5.33 10.24
N MET A 54 -0.30 4.94 11.37
CA MET A 54 -0.44 3.58 11.91
C MET A 54 -1.72 3.45 12.75
N ASP A 55 -2.42 2.31 12.60
CA ASP A 55 -3.50 1.87 13.46
C ASP A 55 -3.25 0.39 13.82
N GLY A 56 -2.53 0.16 14.91
CA GLY A 56 -1.99 -1.15 15.25
C GLY A 56 -1.05 -1.67 14.17
N GLU A 57 -1.28 -2.88 13.68
CA GLU A 57 -0.49 -3.53 12.64
C GLU A 57 -0.82 -3.04 11.21
N TYR A 58 -1.62 -1.98 11.07
CA TYR A 58 -2.07 -1.48 9.76
C TYR A 58 -1.54 -0.08 9.48
N VAL A 59 -1.10 0.14 8.25
CA VAL A 59 -1.01 1.47 7.67
C VAL A 59 -2.40 1.88 7.21
N VAL A 60 -2.86 3.04 7.66
CA VAL A 60 -4.12 3.64 7.21
C VAL A 60 -3.81 4.75 6.22
N VAL A 61 -4.42 4.69 5.04
CA VAL A 61 -4.26 5.67 3.96
C VAL A 61 -5.62 6.26 3.62
N GLU A 62 -5.75 7.58 3.80
CA GLU A 62 -6.95 8.33 3.46
C GLU A 62 -6.75 9.06 2.13
N VAL A 63 -7.62 8.82 1.14
CA VAL A 63 -7.53 9.40 -0.21
C VAL A 63 -8.90 9.77 -0.76
N SER A 64 -8.95 10.69 -1.72
CA SER A 64 -10.20 11.07 -2.39
C SER A 64 -10.67 10.08 -3.46
N GLY A 65 -9.82 9.19 -3.94
CA GLY A 65 -10.11 8.27 -5.04
C GLY A 65 -10.28 8.94 -6.42
N ALA A 66 -10.19 10.27 -6.50
CA ALA A 66 -10.24 10.98 -7.77
C ALA A 66 -8.82 11.11 -8.36
N PRO A 67 -8.64 10.83 -9.67
CA PRO A 67 -7.34 10.95 -10.31
C PRO A 67 -6.86 12.40 -10.39
N ASP A 68 -5.54 12.60 -10.32
CA ASP A 68 -4.86 13.89 -10.48
C ASP A 68 -4.48 14.19 -11.95
N HIS A 69 -4.93 13.38 -12.86
CA HIS A 69 -4.73 13.55 -14.30
C HIS A 69 -6.02 13.93 -15.02
N LYS A 70 -5.87 14.38 -16.26
CA LYS A 70 -7.00 14.72 -17.11
C LYS A 70 -7.78 13.47 -17.52
N SER A 71 -9.12 13.64 -17.72
CA SER A 71 -9.99 12.55 -18.15
C SER A 71 -11.24 13.09 -18.86
N PRO A 72 -11.79 12.36 -19.86
CA PRO A 72 -13.07 12.68 -20.46
C PRO A 72 -14.24 12.44 -19.50
N TYR A 73 -14.00 11.81 -18.35
CA TYR A 73 -15.00 11.52 -17.34
C TYR A 73 -15.23 12.66 -16.34
N TYR A 74 -14.39 13.68 -16.33
CA TYR A 74 -14.71 14.94 -15.65
C TYR A 74 -15.79 15.73 -16.41
N ALA A 75 -16.48 16.61 -15.71
CA ALA A 75 -17.41 17.54 -16.35
C ALA A 75 -16.64 18.46 -17.32
N SER A 76 -17.27 18.86 -18.43
CA SER A 76 -16.60 19.63 -19.49
C SER A 76 -16.06 21.01 -19.06
N ASN A 77 -16.53 21.52 -17.91
CA ASN A 77 -16.05 22.76 -17.30
C ASN A 77 -15.05 22.53 -16.15
N HIS A 78 -14.66 21.27 -15.88
CA HIS A 78 -13.68 20.94 -14.87
C HIS A 78 -12.25 21.18 -15.41
N GLU A 79 -11.34 21.66 -14.58
CA GLU A 79 -9.94 21.95 -14.97
C GLU A 79 -9.19 20.72 -15.51
N LEU A 80 -9.53 19.51 -15.00
CA LEU A 80 -8.97 18.23 -15.44
C LEU A 80 -9.81 17.59 -16.56
N TYR A 81 -10.76 18.30 -17.17
CA TYR A 81 -11.44 17.76 -18.34
C TYR A 81 -10.52 17.75 -19.56
N GLU A 82 -10.49 16.62 -20.25
CA GLU A 82 -9.86 16.49 -21.57
C GLU A 82 -10.66 15.48 -22.38
N ALA A 83 -10.92 15.78 -23.66
CA ALA A 83 -11.51 14.79 -24.56
C ALA A 83 -10.57 13.58 -24.70
N TYR A 84 -11.16 12.40 -24.97
CA TYR A 84 -10.36 11.20 -25.16
C TYR A 84 -9.27 11.40 -26.24
N SER A 85 -8.05 11.06 -25.90
CA SER A 85 -6.87 11.18 -26.76
C SER A 85 -6.04 9.87 -26.85
N GLY A 86 -6.62 8.75 -26.36
CA GLY A 86 -5.96 7.45 -26.38
C GLY A 86 -5.97 6.77 -27.78
N SER A 87 -5.33 5.63 -27.86
CA SER A 87 -5.15 4.90 -29.12
C SER A 87 -6.24 3.87 -29.43
N ASN A 88 -7.15 3.57 -28.47
CA ASN A 88 -8.20 2.58 -28.69
C ASN A 88 -9.25 3.13 -29.66
N GLN A 89 -9.31 2.52 -30.87
CA GLN A 89 -10.25 2.93 -31.93
C GLN A 89 -11.70 2.56 -31.62
N ASP A 90 -11.94 1.62 -30.72
CA ASP A 90 -13.25 1.18 -30.26
C ASP A 90 -13.71 1.93 -29.00
N TYR A 91 -12.98 2.98 -28.59
CA TYR A 91 -13.32 3.75 -27.38
C TYR A 91 -14.76 4.25 -27.41
N LYS A 92 -15.46 3.95 -26.33
CA LYS A 92 -16.82 4.39 -26.11
C LYS A 92 -17.02 4.80 -24.66
N LYS A 93 -17.05 6.10 -24.42
CA LYS A 93 -17.27 6.65 -23.08
C LYS A 93 -18.54 6.04 -22.45
N ASN A 94 -18.41 5.47 -21.25
CA ASN A 94 -19.57 5.06 -20.46
C ASN A 94 -20.34 6.30 -19.91
N PRO A 95 -21.59 6.17 -19.45
CA PRO A 95 -22.38 7.33 -19.01
C PRO A 95 -21.99 7.91 -17.65
N ASN A 96 -21.01 7.33 -16.98
CA ASN A 96 -20.62 7.70 -15.63
C ASN A 96 -19.72 8.95 -15.61
N SER A 97 -19.43 9.44 -14.41
CA SER A 97 -18.55 10.58 -14.17
C SER A 97 -17.66 10.31 -12.95
N ILE A 98 -16.61 11.09 -12.79
CA ILE A 98 -15.71 11.04 -11.63
C ILE A 98 -16.32 11.84 -10.47
N SER A 99 -16.20 11.32 -9.25
CA SER A 99 -16.44 12.04 -8.00
C SER A 99 -15.32 11.74 -6.99
N SER A 100 -15.12 12.67 -6.05
CA SER A 100 -14.28 12.43 -4.90
C SER A 100 -15.09 11.79 -3.77
N PHE A 101 -14.39 11.00 -2.93
CA PHE A 101 -14.93 10.28 -1.79
C PHE A 101 -13.96 10.37 -0.61
N ASP A 102 -14.30 9.74 0.50
CA ASP A 102 -13.45 9.63 1.69
C ASP A 102 -13.01 8.17 1.86
N PHE A 103 -12.19 7.68 0.93
CA PHE A 103 -11.65 6.32 1.04
C PHE A 103 -10.67 6.20 2.19
N VAL A 104 -10.83 5.13 2.97
CA VAL A 104 -9.90 4.73 4.02
C VAL A 104 -9.44 3.30 3.74
N PHE A 105 -8.19 3.16 3.35
CA PHE A 105 -7.52 1.87 3.16
C PHE A 105 -6.78 1.51 4.43
N LYS A 106 -7.05 0.33 5.02
CA LYS A 106 -6.28 -0.28 6.10
C LYS A 106 -5.48 -1.44 5.52
N ILE A 107 -4.18 -1.30 5.47
CA ILE A 107 -3.24 -2.19 4.78
C ILE A 107 -2.25 -2.74 5.80
N PRO A 108 -2.00 -4.07 5.89
CA PRO A 108 -0.99 -4.62 6.78
C PRO A 108 0.38 -3.96 6.58
N SER A 109 0.99 -3.46 7.65
CA SER A 109 2.29 -2.77 7.60
C SER A 109 3.47 -3.74 7.33
N ASN A 110 3.29 -5.01 7.68
CA ASN A 110 4.27 -6.07 7.50
C ASN A 110 3.61 -7.25 6.78
N PRO A 111 3.43 -7.17 5.46
CA PRO A 111 2.71 -8.17 4.69
C PRO A 111 3.42 -9.52 4.71
N LYS A 112 2.63 -10.59 4.78
CA LYS A 112 3.11 -11.98 4.77
C LYS A 112 2.23 -12.83 3.91
N GLU A 113 2.81 -13.88 3.33
CA GLU A 113 2.05 -14.88 2.61
C GLU A 113 0.94 -15.46 3.50
N ALA A 114 -0.28 -15.46 2.97
CA ALA A 114 -1.43 -16.04 3.67
C ALA A 114 -1.40 -17.57 3.58
N SER A 115 -1.65 -18.23 4.70
CA SER A 115 -1.80 -19.72 4.74
C SER A 115 -3.07 -20.18 4.02
N SER A 116 -4.06 -19.31 3.87
CA SER A 116 -5.28 -19.53 3.11
C SER A 116 -5.55 -18.31 2.24
N LYS A 117 -5.52 -18.49 0.94
CA LYS A 117 -5.65 -17.43 -0.03
C LYS A 117 -7.11 -16.92 -0.14
N THR A 118 -7.28 -15.63 -0.32
CA THR A 118 -8.58 -14.98 -0.43
C THR A 118 -8.75 -14.43 -1.84
N PRO A 119 -9.82 -14.80 -2.58
CA PRO A 119 -10.13 -14.18 -3.87
C PRO A 119 -10.32 -12.66 -3.73
N THR A 120 -9.89 -11.89 -4.72
CA THR A 120 -10.20 -10.46 -4.77
C THR A 120 -11.67 -10.22 -5.05
N PRO A 121 -12.35 -9.32 -4.30
CA PRO A 121 -13.73 -8.96 -4.56
C PRO A 121 -13.87 -8.07 -5.80
N LEU A 122 -15.10 -7.90 -6.30
CA LEU A 122 -15.42 -6.75 -7.14
C LEU A 122 -15.34 -5.47 -6.30
N GLY A 123 -14.74 -4.44 -6.87
CA GLY A 123 -14.48 -3.16 -6.18
C GLY A 123 -12.99 -2.94 -5.89
N SER A 124 -12.71 -2.06 -4.95
CA SER A 124 -11.32 -1.67 -4.62
C SER A 124 -10.54 -2.83 -4.00
N ILE A 125 -9.44 -3.22 -4.63
CA ILE A 125 -8.51 -4.25 -4.15
C ILE A 125 -7.18 -3.67 -3.68
N GLY A 126 -6.96 -2.37 -3.84
CA GLY A 126 -5.74 -1.67 -3.49
C GLY A 126 -5.81 -0.20 -3.84
N VAL A 127 -4.72 0.52 -3.60
CA VAL A 127 -4.58 1.96 -3.82
C VAL A 127 -3.32 2.28 -4.62
N ALA A 128 -3.46 3.05 -5.68
CA ALA A 128 -2.36 3.58 -6.47
C ALA A 128 -1.71 4.81 -5.80
N LEU A 129 -0.49 5.18 -6.21
CA LEU A 129 0.24 6.31 -5.64
C LEU A 129 -0.51 7.65 -5.77
N ASN A 130 -1.36 7.79 -6.78
CA ASN A 130 -2.24 8.96 -6.96
C ASN A 130 -3.61 8.82 -6.28
N GLY A 131 -3.76 7.87 -5.36
CA GLY A 131 -4.97 7.69 -4.56
C GLY A 131 -6.15 7.01 -5.28
N VAL A 132 -5.99 6.64 -6.54
CA VAL A 132 -6.99 5.90 -7.30
C VAL A 132 -7.01 4.44 -6.88
N SER A 133 -8.20 3.83 -6.84
CA SER A 133 -8.34 2.42 -6.51
C SER A 133 -7.86 1.52 -7.65
N PHE A 134 -7.14 0.44 -7.30
CA PHE A 134 -7.00 -0.72 -8.18
C PHE A 134 -8.22 -1.63 -8.07
N PHE A 135 -8.66 -2.18 -9.18
CA PHE A 135 -9.68 -3.20 -9.28
C PHE A 135 -9.07 -4.48 -9.89
N ASN A 136 -9.74 -5.61 -9.72
CA ASN A 136 -9.31 -6.88 -10.26
C ASN A 136 -9.59 -7.01 -11.78
N GLN A 137 -9.23 -8.15 -12.37
CA GLN A 137 -9.37 -8.44 -13.80
C GLN A 137 -10.82 -8.63 -14.29
N TYR A 138 -11.81 -8.38 -13.45
CA TYR A 138 -13.20 -8.67 -13.80
C TYR A 138 -14.06 -7.42 -13.88
N ALA A 139 -14.96 -7.43 -14.88
CA ALA A 139 -16.08 -6.50 -14.97
C ALA A 139 -17.25 -6.98 -14.09
N GLY A 140 -17.97 -6.03 -13.50
CA GLY A 140 -19.21 -6.31 -12.78
C GLY A 140 -20.42 -6.41 -13.73
N PRO A 141 -21.51 -7.10 -13.30
CA PRO A 141 -21.58 -8.07 -12.22
C PRO A 141 -21.14 -9.48 -12.65
N ASN A 142 -20.94 -10.36 -11.68
CA ASN A 142 -20.68 -11.80 -11.93
C ASN A 142 -19.32 -12.11 -12.57
N ASN A 143 -18.29 -11.32 -12.26
CA ASN A 143 -16.89 -11.57 -12.69
C ASN A 143 -16.79 -11.82 -14.21
N GLN A 144 -17.34 -10.92 -15.00
CA GLN A 144 -17.23 -11.01 -16.45
C GLN A 144 -15.83 -10.59 -16.90
N PRO A 145 -15.30 -11.16 -17.99
CA PRO A 145 -14.06 -10.65 -18.59
C PRO A 145 -14.19 -9.18 -18.98
N LEU A 146 -13.10 -8.42 -18.92
CA LEU A 146 -13.07 -6.99 -19.31
C LEU A 146 -13.28 -6.71 -20.80
N THR A 147 -13.53 -7.73 -21.62
CA THR A 147 -13.55 -7.69 -23.10
C THR A 147 -14.31 -6.49 -23.70
N ASN A 148 -15.43 -6.10 -23.08
CA ASN A 148 -16.23 -4.94 -23.54
C ASN A 148 -15.92 -3.69 -22.71
N GLU A 149 -15.64 -3.85 -21.42
CA GLU A 149 -15.41 -2.75 -20.48
C GLU A 149 -14.13 -1.99 -20.80
N ILE A 150 -13.12 -2.70 -21.30
CA ILE A 150 -11.83 -2.15 -21.72
C ILE A 150 -11.99 -1.03 -22.76
N ASN A 151 -13.06 -1.07 -23.57
CA ASN A 151 -13.33 -0.03 -24.56
C ASN A 151 -13.85 1.28 -23.94
N SER A 152 -14.12 1.31 -22.64
CA SER A 152 -14.50 2.52 -21.92
C SER A 152 -13.35 3.12 -21.09
N PHE A 153 -12.17 2.52 -21.07
CA PHE A 153 -11.04 3.08 -20.35
C PHE A 153 -10.50 4.31 -21.08
N ASP A 154 -10.23 5.35 -20.34
CA ASP A 154 -9.67 6.58 -20.90
C ASP A 154 -8.19 6.40 -21.31
N GLN A 155 -7.58 7.47 -21.78
CA GLN A 155 -6.18 7.48 -22.22
C GLN A 155 -5.16 7.13 -21.12
N TYR A 156 -5.59 7.03 -19.86
CA TYR A 156 -4.75 6.67 -18.73
C TYR A 156 -5.10 5.30 -18.11
N GLY A 157 -5.93 4.50 -18.79
CA GLY A 157 -6.19 3.10 -18.42
C GLY A 157 -7.26 2.91 -17.34
N GLY A 158 -8.07 3.94 -17.08
CA GLY A 158 -9.13 3.86 -16.07
C GLY A 158 -10.48 4.41 -16.54
N HIS A 159 -11.49 4.18 -15.72
CA HIS A 159 -12.84 4.70 -15.93
C HIS A 159 -13.65 4.73 -14.61
N PRO A 160 -14.78 5.47 -14.54
CA PRO A 160 -15.62 5.48 -13.36
C PRO A 160 -16.69 4.38 -13.37
N THR A 161 -16.98 3.81 -12.20
CA THR A 161 -18.16 2.96 -11.95
C THR A 161 -19.47 3.75 -12.04
N GLY A 162 -20.63 3.03 -11.98
CA GLY A 162 -21.95 3.66 -11.81
C GLY A 162 -22.07 4.48 -10.51
N GLN A 163 -21.28 4.21 -9.50
CA GLN A 163 -21.16 4.96 -8.25
C GLN A 163 -20.16 6.12 -8.36
N LYS A 164 -19.61 6.39 -9.55
CA LYS A 164 -18.65 7.48 -9.84
C LYS A 164 -17.26 7.30 -9.26
N VAL A 165 -16.89 6.07 -8.85
CA VAL A 165 -15.53 5.73 -8.41
C VAL A 165 -14.66 5.50 -9.63
N TYR A 166 -13.66 6.36 -9.84
CA TYR A 166 -12.64 6.14 -10.86
C TYR A 166 -11.65 5.06 -10.38
N HIS A 167 -11.24 4.14 -11.27
CA HIS A 167 -10.38 3.03 -10.92
C HIS A 167 -9.59 2.53 -12.12
N TYR A 168 -8.51 1.78 -11.82
CA TYR A 168 -7.65 1.12 -12.79
C TYR A 168 -7.88 -0.39 -12.77
N HIS A 169 -8.05 -1.00 -13.95
CA HIS A 169 -7.98 -2.44 -14.19
C HIS A 169 -6.73 -2.85 -14.95
N LEU A 170 -6.09 -1.89 -15.59
CA LEU A 170 -4.92 -2.02 -16.45
C LEU A 170 -3.79 -1.15 -15.92
N GLU A 171 -2.72 -1.08 -16.71
CA GLU A 171 -1.62 -0.14 -16.49
C GLU A 171 -2.16 1.28 -16.29
N PRO A 172 -1.84 1.93 -15.16
CA PRO A 172 -2.15 3.34 -14.94
C PRO A 172 -1.15 4.20 -15.72
N TYR A 173 -1.35 4.38 -17.02
CA TYR A 173 -0.40 5.03 -17.94
C TYR A 173 0.07 6.41 -17.50
N TYR A 174 -0.73 7.12 -16.71
CA TYR A 174 -0.28 8.38 -16.13
C TYR A 174 0.85 8.17 -15.12
N LEU A 175 0.74 7.13 -14.29
CA LEU A 175 1.75 6.84 -13.28
C LEU A 175 3.03 6.29 -13.91
N THR A 176 2.94 5.32 -14.84
CA THR A 176 4.11 4.78 -15.53
C THR A 176 4.84 5.85 -16.33
N THR A 177 4.11 6.74 -17.01
CA THR A 177 4.72 7.89 -17.71
C THR A 177 5.44 8.85 -16.76
N LYS A 178 4.91 9.04 -15.53
CA LYS A 178 5.43 10.01 -14.56
C LYS A 178 6.55 9.45 -13.70
N GLN A 179 6.48 8.17 -13.33
CA GLN A 179 7.38 7.52 -12.38
C GLN A 179 8.42 6.61 -13.04
N GLY A 180 8.10 6.07 -14.23
CA GLY A 180 8.85 5.03 -14.94
C GLY A 180 8.06 3.74 -15.05
N ASP A 181 8.37 2.95 -16.08
CA ASP A 181 7.69 1.68 -16.35
C ASP A 181 8.09 0.57 -15.37
N ASP A 182 9.18 0.74 -14.63
CA ASP A 182 9.71 -0.14 -13.59
C ASP A 182 9.37 0.32 -12.16
N ALA A 183 8.67 1.43 -12.02
CA ALA A 183 8.42 2.06 -10.73
C ALA A 183 7.34 1.37 -9.91
N LEU A 184 7.39 1.57 -8.58
CA LEU A 184 6.27 1.32 -7.69
C LEU A 184 5.06 2.16 -8.15
N LEU A 185 3.89 1.52 -8.25
CA LEU A 185 2.62 2.16 -8.68
C LEU A 185 1.58 2.23 -7.56
N GLY A 186 1.72 1.43 -6.50
CA GLY A 186 0.80 1.40 -5.37
C GLY A 186 0.89 0.12 -4.56
N PHE A 187 -0.18 -0.18 -3.82
CA PHE A 187 -0.25 -1.35 -2.94
C PHE A 187 -1.61 -2.04 -3.06
N LEU A 188 -1.64 -3.37 -3.04
CA LEU A 188 -2.88 -4.09 -2.83
C LEU A 188 -3.25 -4.11 -1.34
N LEU A 189 -4.50 -4.49 -1.03
CA LEU A 189 -5.00 -4.51 0.35
C LEU A 189 -4.27 -5.48 1.27
N ASP A 190 -3.54 -6.45 0.73
CA ASP A 190 -2.72 -7.37 1.51
C ASP A 190 -1.32 -6.82 1.88
N GLY A 191 -1.03 -5.58 1.47
CA GLY A 191 0.19 -4.86 1.80
C GLY A 191 1.34 -5.07 0.83
N PHE A 192 1.20 -5.95 -0.14
CA PHE A 192 2.24 -6.15 -1.15
C PHE A 192 2.20 -5.06 -2.22
N PRO A 193 3.38 -4.57 -2.64
CA PRO A 193 3.48 -3.51 -3.64
C PRO A 193 3.10 -4.00 -5.04
N VAL A 194 2.65 -3.07 -5.87
CA VAL A 194 2.38 -3.25 -7.30
C VAL A 194 3.40 -2.43 -8.08
N TYR A 195 4.16 -3.09 -8.93
CA TYR A 195 5.15 -2.46 -9.82
C TYR A 195 4.66 -2.38 -11.25
N GLY A 196 5.30 -1.55 -12.01
CA GLY A 196 5.04 -1.36 -13.44
C GLY A 196 5.39 -2.57 -14.30
N PRO A 197 5.17 -2.46 -15.64
CA PRO A 197 5.29 -3.59 -16.56
C PRO A 197 6.72 -3.96 -16.93
N VAL A 198 7.73 -3.28 -16.40
CA VAL A 198 9.15 -3.52 -16.72
C VAL A 198 9.90 -3.89 -15.46
N GLU A 199 10.82 -4.84 -15.58
CA GLU A 199 11.75 -5.19 -14.54
C GLU A 199 13.12 -5.52 -15.14
N ASN A 200 14.20 -5.00 -14.55
CA ASN A 200 15.56 -5.16 -15.05
C ASN A 200 15.73 -4.77 -16.53
N GLY A 201 14.90 -3.84 -17.03
CA GLY A 201 14.90 -3.38 -18.42
C GLY A 201 14.15 -4.27 -19.40
N GLU A 202 13.53 -5.35 -18.93
CA GLU A 202 12.73 -6.27 -19.74
C GLU A 202 11.24 -6.17 -19.35
N ARG A 203 10.36 -6.40 -20.32
CA ARG A 203 8.93 -6.36 -20.09
C ARG A 203 8.47 -7.65 -19.41
N VAL A 204 7.80 -7.52 -18.26
CA VAL A 204 7.24 -8.64 -17.51
C VAL A 204 6.01 -9.20 -18.22
N THR A 205 5.95 -10.53 -18.31
CA THR A 205 4.82 -11.27 -18.90
C THR A 205 4.17 -12.19 -17.87
N ASN A 206 2.96 -12.67 -18.16
CA ASN A 206 2.27 -13.62 -17.27
C ASN A 206 3.07 -14.90 -16.98
N SER A 207 4.00 -15.29 -17.85
CA SER A 207 4.85 -16.47 -17.64
C SER A 207 5.99 -16.26 -16.65
N ASP A 208 6.27 -15.01 -16.29
CA ASP A 208 7.29 -14.64 -15.31
C ASP A 208 6.71 -14.56 -13.89
N LEU A 209 5.37 -14.68 -13.77
CA LEU A 209 4.60 -14.47 -12.56
C LEU A 209 3.87 -15.74 -12.12
N ASP A 210 3.54 -15.81 -10.84
CA ASP A 210 2.73 -16.89 -10.27
C ASP A 210 1.22 -16.71 -10.52
N GLU A 211 0.41 -17.59 -9.97
CA GLU A 211 -1.06 -17.56 -10.11
C GLU A 211 -1.74 -16.34 -9.47
N TYR A 212 -1.04 -15.61 -8.58
CA TYR A 212 -1.50 -14.35 -7.97
C TYR A 212 -1.04 -13.13 -8.74
N HIS A 213 -0.23 -13.31 -9.79
CA HIS A 213 0.32 -12.26 -10.66
C HIS A 213 1.48 -11.49 -10.02
N GLY A 214 2.35 -12.22 -9.31
CA GLY A 214 3.54 -11.65 -8.67
C GLY A 214 4.67 -12.65 -8.56
N HIS A 215 5.76 -12.19 -7.97
CA HIS A 215 6.95 -12.97 -7.63
C HIS A 215 7.76 -12.29 -6.52
N SER A 216 8.89 -12.87 -6.10
CA SER A 216 9.68 -12.33 -4.98
C SER A 216 11.11 -12.10 -5.39
N HIS A 217 11.58 -10.85 -5.31
CA HIS A 217 13.00 -10.49 -5.30
C HIS A 217 13.21 -9.04 -4.81
N GLN A 218 14.45 -8.56 -4.93
CA GLN A 218 14.83 -7.22 -4.50
C GLN A 218 14.31 -6.17 -5.48
N THR A 219 13.88 -5.03 -4.96
CA THR A 219 13.56 -3.83 -5.71
C THR A 219 14.27 -2.64 -5.07
N ASP A 220 14.27 -1.49 -5.73
CA ASP A 220 14.85 -0.26 -5.18
C ASP A 220 14.18 0.15 -3.85
N ASP A 221 12.89 -0.15 -3.69
CA ASP A 221 12.13 0.15 -2.48
C ASP A 221 12.26 -0.91 -1.39
N TYR A 222 12.68 -2.12 -1.76
CA TYR A 222 12.81 -3.28 -0.88
C TYR A 222 14.13 -4.01 -1.16
N PRO A 223 15.27 -3.49 -0.68
CA PRO A 223 16.59 -4.05 -0.97
C PRO A 223 16.81 -5.45 -0.38
N ASP A 224 16.02 -5.84 0.62
CA ASP A 224 16.05 -7.19 1.19
C ASP A 224 15.14 -8.17 0.44
N GLY A 225 14.40 -7.68 -0.54
CA GLY A 225 13.42 -8.44 -1.31
C GLY A 225 12.04 -8.49 -0.65
N ILE A 226 11.01 -8.53 -1.50
CA ILE A 226 9.61 -8.69 -1.11
C ILE A 226 8.85 -9.38 -2.23
N TYR A 227 7.77 -10.09 -1.90
CA TYR A 227 6.79 -10.46 -2.92
C TYR A 227 6.11 -9.20 -3.45
N HIS A 228 5.92 -9.10 -4.76
CA HIS A 228 5.25 -7.96 -5.37
C HIS A 228 4.48 -8.38 -6.61
N TYR A 229 3.42 -7.65 -6.89
CA TYR A 229 2.61 -7.78 -8.08
C TYR A 229 3.19 -6.94 -9.22
N HIS A 230 2.99 -7.39 -10.46
CA HIS A 230 3.34 -6.62 -11.65
C HIS A 230 2.13 -6.32 -12.52
N ILE A 231 2.18 -5.17 -13.19
CA ILE A 231 1.29 -4.89 -14.30
C ILE A 231 1.76 -5.68 -15.53
N THR A 232 0.83 -6.28 -16.28
CA THR A 232 1.12 -6.89 -17.58
C THR A 232 0.13 -6.43 -18.65
N ASP A 233 0.50 -6.62 -19.93
CA ASP A 233 -0.34 -6.23 -21.07
C ASP A 233 -1.53 -7.16 -21.30
N ALA A 234 -1.56 -8.31 -20.65
CA ALA A 234 -2.56 -9.35 -20.83
C ALA A 234 -3.31 -9.66 -19.53
N ASP A 235 -4.56 -10.12 -19.66
CA ASP A 235 -5.33 -10.66 -18.52
C ASP A 235 -4.47 -11.68 -17.73
N PRO A 236 -4.36 -11.49 -16.38
CA PRO A 236 -5.21 -10.70 -15.48
C PRO A 236 -4.73 -9.26 -15.16
N TYR A 237 -3.82 -8.70 -15.89
CA TYR A 237 -3.30 -7.32 -15.88
C TYR A 237 -2.62 -6.87 -14.59
N ILE A 238 -3.28 -6.91 -13.43
CA ILE A 238 -2.77 -6.41 -12.14
C ILE A 238 -2.70 -7.52 -11.10
N ASN A 239 -3.73 -8.39 -11.04
CA ASN A 239 -3.90 -9.38 -9.99
C ASN A 239 -4.59 -10.63 -10.53
N GLY A 240 -4.05 -11.79 -10.15
CA GLY A 240 -4.54 -13.10 -10.58
C GLY A 240 -5.67 -13.67 -9.73
N ASN A 241 -5.48 -14.88 -9.20
CA ASN A 241 -6.51 -15.67 -8.52
C ASN A 241 -6.93 -15.13 -7.14
N GLY A 242 -6.31 -14.06 -6.64
CA GLY A 242 -6.62 -13.48 -5.34
C GLY A 242 -5.42 -12.76 -4.73
N TYR A 243 -5.51 -12.48 -3.44
CA TYR A 243 -4.39 -11.90 -2.70
C TYR A 243 -3.35 -12.96 -2.34
N PHE A 244 -2.08 -12.59 -2.45
CA PHE A 244 -0.97 -13.42 -1.97
C PHE A 244 -0.90 -13.43 -0.44
N GLY A 245 -1.12 -12.29 0.17
CA GLY A 245 -1.19 -12.11 1.61
C GLY A 245 -2.60 -12.11 2.18
N THR A 246 -2.71 -11.81 3.47
CA THR A 246 -3.99 -11.57 4.13
C THR A 246 -4.43 -10.14 3.91
N PRO A 247 -5.54 -9.88 3.22
CA PRO A 247 -5.96 -8.52 2.94
C PRO A 247 -6.47 -7.79 4.19
N GLY A 248 -6.19 -6.49 4.26
CA GLY A 248 -6.84 -5.55 5.14
C GLY A 248 -8.24 -5.18 4.63
N THR A 249 -8.64 -3.93 4.83
CA THR A 249 -9.99 -3.46 4.48
C THR A 249 -9.95 -2.12 3.76
N VAL A 250 -11.02 -1.82 3.02
CA VAL A 250 -11.28 -0.49 2.48
C VAL A 250 -12.72 -0.09 2.80
N THR A 251 -12.91 1.17 3.17
CA THR A 251 -14.22 1.82 3.34
C THR A 251 -14.27 3.10 2.51
N GLN A 252 -15.51 3.51 2.16
CA GLN A 252 -15.80 4.67 1.32
C GLN A 252 -16.86 5.54 1.98
#